data_03a56ee2d8770f9fdf82602a08b016e9
#
_entry.id   03a56ee2d8770f9fdf82602a08b016e9
#
_cell.length_a   1.000
_cell.length_b   1.000
_cell.length_c   1.000
_cell.angle_alpha   90.00
_cell.angle_beta   90.00
_cell.angle_gamma   90.00
#
_symmetry.space_group_name_H-M   'P 1'
#
loop_
_entity.id
_entity.type
_entity.pdbx_description
1 polymer ?
#
loop_
_entity_poly.entity_id
_entity_poly.type
_entity_poly.pdbx_seq_one_letter_code
_entity_poly.pdbx_strand_id
1 'polypeptide(L)'
;MKLFVTGAGGQLGHELVEAIRAAGHEPIATTHAQLDITDEEAVRIAIGSAKPDVVIHAAAWTAVDACEGDVEKAMLVNGTASKYVADAAHAVGARVVYVSTDYVFDGSKPTPYNEDDVPNPQSSYGAS
;
A
#
# COMPACT_ATOMS: atom_id res chain seq x y z
N MET A 1 -15.87 1.29 -12.64
CA MET A 1 -15.54 1.18 -11.20
C MET A 1 -14.78 2.40 -10.79
N LYS A 2 -14.92 2.82 -9.53
CA LYS A 2 -14.06 3.82 -8.88
C LYS A 2 -12.90 3.11 -8.17
N LEU A 3 -11.67 3.48 -8.48
CA LEU A 3 -10.48 2.91 -7.87
C LEU A 3 -9.72 3.99 -7.11
N PHE A 4 -9.62 3.84 -5.80
CA PHE A 4 -8.86 4.74 -4.94
C PHE A 4 -7.39 4.29 -4.90
N VAL A 5 -6.46 5.18 -5.26
CA VAL A 5 -5.03 4.86 -5.33
C VAL A 5 -4.27 5.71 -4.31
N THR A 6 -3.69 5.09 -3.29
CA THR A 6 -2.74 5.76 -2.40
C THR A 6 -1.34 5.76 -3.04
N GLY A 7 -0.53 6.75 -2.71
CA GLY A 7 0.83 6.83 -3.27
C GLY A 7 0.88 7.13 -4.77
N ALA A 8 -0.14 7.80 -5.31
CA ALA A 8 -0.27 8.13 -6.73
C ALA A 8 0.86 9.02 -7.28
N GLY A 9 1.63 9.70 -6.40
CA GLY A 9 2.82 10.47 -6.80
C GLY A 9 4.09 9.63 -6.94
N GLY A 10 4.08 8.35 -6.55
CA GLY A 10 5.18 7.41 -6.74
C GLY A 10 5.20 6.80 -8.14
N GLN A 11 6.29 6.11 -8.47
CA GLN A 11 6.48 5.48 -9.79
C GLN A 11 5.32 4.53 -10.14
N LEU A 12 5.03 3.56 -9.28
CA LEU A 12 3.93 2.60 -9.50
C LEU A 12 2.57 3.30 -9.49
N GLY A 13 2.34 4.23 -8.54
CA GLY A 13 1.06 4.93 -8.42
C GLY A 13 0.70 5.73 -9.65
N HIS A 14 1.68 6.37 -10.28
CA HIS A 14 1.48 7.10 -11.54
C HIS A 14 1.01 6.16 -12.66
N GLU A 15 1.72 5.06 -12.87
CA GLU A 15 1.38 4.07 -13.91
C GLU A 15 0.01 3.42 -13.66
N LEU A 16 -0.33 3.15 -12.39
CA LEU A 16 -1.65 2.63 -12.02
C LEU A 16 -2.78 3.60 -12.42
N VAL A 17 -2.61 4.89 -12.15
CA VAL A 17 -3.61 5.91 -12.49
C VAL A 17 -3.85 5.96 -14.00
N GLU A 18 -2.79 5.92 -14.81
CA GLU A 18 -2.92 5.91 -16.27
C GLU A 18 -3.54 4.60 -16.78
N ALA A 19 -3.16 3.46 -16.24
CA ALA A 19 -3.74 2.17 -16.60
C ALA A 19 -5.24 2.08 -16.26
N ILE A 20 -5.65 2.63 -15.10
CA ILE A 20 -7.05 2.68 -14.68
C ILE A 20 -7.88 3.51 -15.66
N ARG A 21 -7.36 4.68 -16.08
CA ARG A 21 -8.01 5.53 -17.08
C ARG A 21 -8.14 4.85 -18.43
N ALA A 22 -7.03 4.23 -18.88
CA ALA A 22 -7.00 3.51 -20.16
C ALA A 22 -7.99 2.34 -20.20
N ALA A 23 -8.24 1.70 -19.06
CA ALA A 23 -9.22 0.64 -18.89
C ALA A 23 -10.68 1.16 -18.78
N GLY A 24 -10.92 2.46 -18.88
CA GLY A 24 -12.26 3.06 -18.79
C GLY A 24 -12.83 3.12 -17.38
N HIS A 25 -11.95 3.11 -16.36
CA HIS A 25 -12.33 3.25 -14.96
C HIS A 25 -12.00 4.64 -14.41
N GLU A 26 -12.55 4.97 -13.24
CA GLU A 26 -12.37 6.27 -12.57
C GLU A 26 -11.29 6.15 -11.47
N PRO A 27 -10.07 6.70 -11.66
CA PRO A 27 -9.08 6.75 -10.59
C PRO A 27 -9.34 7.92 -9.66
N ILE A 28 -9.32 7.65 -8.35
CA ILE A 28 -9.26 8.66 -7.29
C ILE A 28 -7.85 8.60 -6.73
N ALA A 29 -6.97 9.47 -7.23
CA ALA A 29 -5.54 9.44 -6.95
C ALA A 29 -5.19 10.34 -5.76
N THR A 30 -4.45 9.82 -4.78
CA THR A 30 -3.94 10.60 -3.65
C THR A 30 -2.44 10.47 -3.53
N THR A 31 -1.76 11.62 -3.54
CA THR A 31 -0.32 11.73 -3.25
C THR A 31 -0.10 11.88 -1.75
N HIS A 32 1.16 11.74 -1.29
CA HIS A 32 1.49 11.95 0.12
C HIS A 32 1.12 13.38 0.61
N ALA A 33 1.26 14.38 -0.24
CA ALA A 33 0.87 15.75 0.10
C ALA A 33 -0.64 15.95 0.26
N GLN A 34 -1.46 15.08 -0.33
CA GLN A 34 -2.92 15.12 -0.28
C GLN A 34 -3.50 14.22 0.82
N LEU A 35 -2.82 13.12 1.11
CA LEU A 35 -3.22 12.16 2.13
C LEU A 35 -2.00 11.53 2.80
N ASP A 36 -1.76 11.88 4.05
CA ASP A 36 -0.85 11.16 4.91
C ASP A 36 -1.54 9.89 5.39
N ILE A 37 -1.07 8.73 4.94
CA ILE A 37 -1.65 7.44 5.28
C ILE A 37 -1.44 7.06 6.76
N THR A 38 -0.52 7.74 7.47
CA THR A 38 -0.30 7.52 8.90
C THR A 38 -1.32 8.23 9.79
N ASP A 39 -2.12 9.14 9.21
CA ASP A 39 -3.27 9.76 9.87
C ASP A 39 -4.53 8.90 9.63
N GLU A 40 -4.88 8.09 10.62
CA GLU A 40 -6.03 7.17 10.56
C GLU A 40 -7.34 7.88 10.23
N GLU A 41 -7.58 9.04 10.84
CA GLU A 41 -8.82 9.79 10.62
C GLU A 41 -8.87 10.40 9.22
N ALA A 42 -7.76 10.93 8.71
CA ALA A 42 -7.67 11.42 7.33
C ALA A 42 -7.93 10.30 6.32
N VAL A 43 -7.36 9.11 6.54
CA VAL A 43 -7.59 7.93 5.69
C VAL A 43 -9.07 7.52 5.72
N ARG A 44 -9.67 7.45 6.91
CA ARG A 44 -11.08 7.11 7.10
C ARG A 44 -12.01 8.07 6.36
N ILE A 45 -11.74 9.38 6.47
CA ILE A 45 -12.53 10.42 5.80
C ILE A 45 -12.36 10.34 4.28
N ALA A 46 -11.13 10.22 3.78
CA ALA A 46 -10.85 10.21 2.36
C ALA A 46 -11.52 9.02 1.64
N ILE A 47 -11.32 7.81 2.15
CA ILE A 47 -11.90 6.59 1.57
C ILE A 47 -13.42 6.57 1.79
N GLY A 48 -13.88 6.97 2.99
CA GLY A 48 -15.30 7.03 3.34
C GLY A 48 -16.10 7.99 2.46
N SER A 49 -15.51 9.14 2.10
CA SER A 49 -16.14 10.12 1.20
C SER A 49 -16.10 9.67 -0.27
N ALA A 50 -15.00 9.03 -0.68
CA ALA A 50 -14.83 8.56 -2.04
C ALA A 50 -15.76 7.38 -2.39
N LYS A 51 -16.03 6.50 -1.43
CA LYS A 51 -16.79 5.24 -1.59
C LYS A 51 -16.34 4.47 -2.84
N PRO A 52 -15.06 4.07 -2.92
CA PRO A 52 -14.55 3.36 -4.07
C PRO A 52 -15.06 1.90 -4.10
N ASP A 53 -14.99 1.28 -5.28
CA ASP A 53 -15.21 -0.16 -5.44
C ASP A 53 -13.95 -0.95 -5.03
N VAL A 54 -12.77 -0.35 -5.26
CA VAL A 54 -11.45 -0.95 -4.97
C VAL A 54 -10.51 0.12 -4.44
N VAL A 55 -9.73 -0.22 -3.44
CA VAL A 55 -8.58 0.56 -2.97
C VAL A 55 -7.30 -0.15 -3.41
N ILE A 56 -6.43 0.53 -4.18
CA ILE A 56 -5.10 0.05 -4.51
C ILE A 56 -4.11 0.80 -3.62
N HIS A 57 -3.54 0.08 -2.64
CA HIS A 57 -2.61 0.65 -1.68
C HIS A 57 -1.18 0.48 -2.18
N ALA A 58 -0.65 1.55 -2.81
CA ALA A 58 0.70 1.61 -3.36
C ALA A 58 1.62 2.59 -2.60
N ALA A 59 1.10 3.24 -1.55
CA ALA A 59 1.93 4.09 -0.68
C ALA A 59 2.76 3.22 0.27
N ALA A 60 4.07 3.43 0.27
CA ALA A 60 5.01 2.77 1.18
C ALA A 60 6.30 3.58 1.32
N TRP A 61 7.03 3.36 2.40
CA TRP A 61 8.39 3.84 2.56
C TRP A 61 9.36 2.72 2.17
N THR A 62 9.94 2.85 0.96
CA THR A 62 10.71 1.78 0.31
C THR A 62 12.24 1.97 0.39
N ALA A 63 12.71 2.93 1.18
CA ALA A 63 14.14 3.15 1.41
C ALA A 63 14.68 2.10 2.40
N VAL A 64 15.01 0.91 1.90
CA VAL A 64 15.33 -0.29 2.69
C VAL A 64 16.38 0.00 3.78
N ASP A 65 17.53 0.60 3.40
CA ASP A 65 18.59 0.92 4.36
C ASP A 65 18.17 1.97 5.40
N ALA A 66 17.32 2.92 5.01
CA ALA A 66 16.81 3.93 5.93
C ALA A 66 15.81 3.33 6.94
N CYS A 67 15.08 2.28 6.57
CA CYS A 67 14.18 1.57 7.47
C CYS A 67 14.93 0.88 8.63
N GLU A 68 16.19 0.46 8.42
CA GLU A 68 17.02 -0.06 9.51
C GLU A 68 17.37 1.03 10.54
N GLY A 69 17.46 2.28 10.11
CA GLY A 69 17.72 3.43 10.99
C GLY A 69 16.49 3.95 11.74
N ASP A 70 15.29 3.63 11.29
CA ASP A 70 14.03 4.11 11.88
C ASP A 70 12.93 3.05 11.71
N VAL A 71 13.04 1.99 12.49
CA VAL A 71 12.12 0.83 12.47
C VAL A 71 10.70 1.24 12.84
N GLU A 72 10.55 2.17 13.80
CA GLU A 72 9.23 2.64 14.23
C GLU A 72 8.49 3.31 13.08
N LYS A 73 9.17 4.16 12.33
CA LYS A 73 8.58 4.81 11.15
C LYS A 73 8.27 3.78 10.05
N ALA A 74 9.15 2.80 9.81
CA ALA A 74 8.90 1.74 8.84
C ALA A 74 7.61 0.98 9.20
N MET A 75 7.48 0.53 10.44
CA MET A 75 6.28 -0.15 10.95
C MET A 75 5.04 0.73 10.91
N LEU A 76 5.16 2.02 11.20
CA LEU A 76 4.04 2.95 11.13
C LEU A 76 3.54 3.11 9.68
N VAL A 77 4.45 3.41 8.74
CA VAL A 77 4.10 3.74 7.35
C VAL A 77 3.67 2.49 6.57
N ASN A 78 4.43 1.38 6.68
CA ASN A 78 4.18 0.20 5.87
C ASN A 78 3.19 -0.77 6.53
N GLY A 79 3.25 -0.94 7.85
CA GLY A 79 2.39 -1.86 8.60
C GLY A 79 1.12 -1.20 9.10
N THR A 80 1.23 -0.29 10.08
CA THR A 80 0.06 0.28 10.76
C THR A 80 -0.84 1.07 9.82
N ALA A 81 -0.27 1.90 8.94
CA ALA A 81 -1.05 2.67 7.97
C ALA A 81 -1.78 1.77 6.95
N SER A 82 -1.19 0.64 6.59
CA SER A 82 -1.88 -0.36 5.73
C SER A 82 -3.13 -0.92 6.41
N LYS A 83 -3.09 -1.12 7.73
CA LYS A 83 -4.28 -1.49 8.51
C LYS A 83 -5.35 -0.39 8.44
N TYR A 84 -4.98 0.89 8.60
CA TYR A 84 -5.95 2.01 8.50
C TYR A 84 -6.65 2.03 7.14
N VAL A 85 -5.88 1.82 6.06
CA VAL A 85 -6.43 1.74 4.69
C VAL A 85 -7.37 0.55 4.54
N ALA A 86 -7.00 -0.61 5.06
CA ALA A 86 -7.82 -1.82 5.00
C ALA A 86 -9.13 -1.67 5.78
N ASP A 87 -9.07 -1.11 7.00
CA ASP A 87 -10.25 -0.87 7.84
C ASP A 87 -11.20 0.14 7.19
N ALA A 88 -10.68 1.24 6.64
CA ALA A 88 -11.48 2.23 5.94
C ALA A 88 -12.14 1.69 4.67
N ALA A 89 -11.41 0.86 3.90
CA ALA A 89 -11.96 0.19 2.73
C ALA A 89 -13.07 -0.80 3.10
N HIS A 90 -12.83 -1.60 4.14
CA HIS A 90 -13.83 -2.54 4.67
C HIS A 90 -15.12 -1.84 5.10
N ALA A 91 -15.00 -0.70 5.77
CA ALA A 91 -16.15 0.09 6.26
C ALA A 91 -17.08 0.57 5.13
N VAL A 92 -16.58 0.71 3.90
CA VAL A 92 -17.36 1.10 2.71
C VAL A 92 -17.65 -0.06 1.75
N GLY A 93 -17.23 -1.29 2.11
CA GLY A 93 -17.43 -2.49 1.28
C GLY A 93 -16.48 -2.57 0.07
N ALA A 94 -15.39 -1.80 0.05
CA ALA A 94 -14.41 -1.82 -1.02
C ALA A 94 -13.45 -3.01 -0.87
N ARG A 95 -12.99 -3.56 -2.00
CA ARG A 95 -11.87 -4.51 -2.01
C ARG A 95 -10.53 -3.78 -1.89
N VAL A 96 -9.55 -4.44 -1.29
CA VAL A 96 -8.18 -3.90 -1.18
C VAL A 96 -7.23 -4.74 -2.03
N VAL A 97 -6.39 -4.05 -2.81
CA VAL A 97 -5.19 -4.60 -3.44
C VAL A 97 -4.01 -3.95 -2.75
N TYR A 98 -3.25 -4.72 -1.99
CA TYR A 98 -2.04 -4.28 -1.31
C TYR A 98 -0.81 -4.72 -2.10
N VAL A 99 0.13 -3.79 -2.30
CA VAL A 99 1.40 -4.08 -2.99
C VAL A 99 2.41 -4.50 -1.94
N SER A 100 2.81 -5.76 -1.98
CA SER A 100 3.84 -6.34 -1.11
C SER A 100 5.22 -6.31 -1.79
N THR A 101 6.20 -6.95 -1.17
CA THR A 101 7.60 -7.00 -1.62
C THR A 101 8.15 -8.42 -1.48
N ASP A 102 9.12 -8.79 -2.31
CA ASP A 102 9.91 -10.02 -2.18
C ASP A 102 10.80 -10.04 -0.93
N TYR A 103 11.06 -8.88 -0.32
CA TYR A 103 11.76 -8.78 0.98
C TYR A 103 11.01 -9.44 2.14
N VAL A 104 9.77 -9.87 1.96
CA VAL A 104 9.06 -10.72 2.94
C VAL A 104 9.70 -12.10 3.08
N PHE A 105 10.50 -12.53 2.11
CA PHE A 105 11.23 -13.80 2.12
C PHE A 105 12.72 -13.60 2.41
N ASP A 106 13.39 -14.67 2.88
CA ASP A 106 14.81 -14.66 3.23
C ASP A 106 15.77 -14.84 2.04
N GLY A 107 15.26 -15.14 0.86
CA GLY A 107 16.07 -15.35 -0.33
C GLY A 107 16.85 -16.69 -0.37
N SER A 108 16.61 -17.58 0.58
CA SER A 108 17.37 -18.86 0.70
C SER A 108 16.90 -19.95 -0.27
N LYS A 109 15.69 -19.82 -0.81
CA LYS A 109 15.10 -20.82 -1.70
C LYS A 109 15.73 -20.75 -3.10
N PRO A 110 16.21 -21.86 -3.66
CA PRO A 110 16.84 -21.89 -5.00
C PRO A 110 15.82 -21.84 -6.16
N THR A 111 14.54 -21.95 -5.87
CA THR A 111 13.42 -21.87 -6.82
C THR A 111 12.56 -20.65 -6.52
N PRO A 112 11.69 -20.18 -7.43
CA PRO A 112 10.75 -19.12 -7.14
C PRO A 112 9.89 -19.41 -5.91
N TYR A 113 9.60 -18.36 -5.13
CA TYR A 113 8.63 -18.43 -4.03
C TYR A 113 7.21 -18.50 -4.58
N ASN A 114 6.30 -19.06 -3.80
CA ASN A 114 4.87 -19.14 -4.08
C ASN A 114 4.05 -18.71 -2.84
N GLU A 115 2.74 -18.69 -2.96
CA GLU A 115 1.81 -18.18 -1.95
C GLU A 115 1.81 -19.01 -0.66
N ASP A 116 2.25 -20.27 -0.70
CA ASP A 116 2.30 -21.17 0.44
C ASP A 116 3.64 -21.11 1.19
N ASP A 117 4.64 -20.43 0.64
CA ASP A 117 5.94 -20.27 1.30
C ASP A 117 5.82 -19.35 2.53
N VAL A 118 6.45 -19.77 3.63
CA VAL A 118 6.41 -19.03 4.89
C VAL A 118 7.26 -17.77 4.78
N PRO A 119 6.72 -16.58 5.06
CA PRO A 119 7.50 -15.34 5.14
C PRO A 119 8.60 -15.44 6.21
N ASN A 120 9.79 -14.96 5.89
CA ASN A 120 10.94 -14.89 6.81
C ASN A 120 11.80 -13.66 6.49
N PRO A 121 11.28 -12.44 6.72
CA PRO A 121 11.98 -11.21 6.38
C PRO A 121 13.28 -11.06 7.16
N GLN A 122 14.33 -10.59 6.49
CA GLN A 122 15.66 -10.39 7.07
C GLN A 122 15.97 -8.91 7.34
N SER A 123 15.09 -8.01 6.92
CA SER A 123 15.25 -6.56 7.09
C SER A 123 14.03 -5.94 7.78
N SER A 124 14.21 -4.79 8.37
CA SER A 124 13.12 -3.99 8.95
C SER A 124 12.09 -3.57 7.91
N TYR A 125 12.54 -3.30 6.68
CA TYR A 125 11.64 -3.03 5.55
C TYR A 125 10.76 -4.25 5.22
N GLY A 126 11.37 -5.44 5.11
CA GLY A 126 10.63 -6.66 4.79
C GLY A 126 9.66 -7.09 5.90
N ALA A 127 9.97 -6.74 7.16
CA ALA A 127 9.13 -7.02 8.33
C ALA A 127 7.99 -6.01 8.50
N SER A 128 8.10 -4.82 7.92
CA SER A 128 7.12 -3.73 8.04
C SER A 128 6.04 -3.82 6.97
#